data_9f29d026920fc3a72afc180baae81b9d
#
_entry.id   9f29d026920fc3a72afc180baae81b9d
#
_cell.length_a   1.000
_cell.length_b   1.000
_cell.length_c   1.000
_cell.angle_alpha   90.00
_cell.angle_beta   90.00
_cell.angle_gamma   90.00
#
_symmetry.space_group_name_H-M   'P 1'
#
loop_
_entity.id
_entity.type
_entity.pdbx_description
1 polymer ?
#
loop_
_entity_poly.entity_id
_entity_poly.type
_entity_poly.pdbx_seq_one_letter_code
_entity_poly.pdbx_strand_id
1 'polypeptide(L)'
;MRYTPPKLRAALCGLTLVAATALPTAAAPAIAGPAPAAPAVSAEAAAAAKPVPKSAYSTQTLRTLNIQFQYQQTGYWCGPAATRIALSARISPPSQQQLANELPTTTNGTDWIGQVTRVLNNHLGTGWYETKEMPNDPPTQGQRDLLWRDIVLDINNNYPIVANIVAPANNHPPGYPNYTIWHYFTVIGYDDSDSTVLIADPAGFGPATYWLTFNQLATLIPPKGYSA
;
A
#
# COMPACT_ATOMS: atom_id res chain seq x y z
N MET A 1 57.84 -10.14 3.41
CA MET A 1 56.96 -11.04 2.66
C MET A 1 56.26 -10.23 1.58
N ARG A 2 56.53 -10.50 0.32
CA ARG A 2 56.00 -9.75 -0.84
C ARG A 2 54.79 -10.52 -1.36
N TYR A 3 53.64 -9.83 -1.43
CA TYR A 3 52.36 -10.38 -1.91
C TYR A 3 52.26 -10.16 -3.42
N THR A 4 52.12 -11.26 -4.19
CA THR A 4 51.90 -11.25 -5.65
C THR A 4 50.43 -11.56 -5.93
N PRO A 5 49.71 -10.76 -6.77
CA PRO A 5 48.33 -11.05 -7.13
C PRO A 5 48.21 -12.07 -8.28
N PRO A 6 47.16 -12.88 -8.36
CA PRO A 6 46.96 -13.84 -9.43
C PRO A 6 46.47 -13.18 -10.73
N LYS A 7 46.95 -13.72 -11.84
CA LYS A 7 46.69 -13.29 -13.23
C LYS A 7 45.28 -13.66 -13.67
N LEU A 8 44.52 -12.67 -14.17
CA LEU A 8 43.27 -12.84 -14.87
C LEU A 8 43.48 -13.54 -16.21
N ARG A 9 42.81 -14.67 -16.45
CA ARG A 9 42.72 -15.30 -17.77
C ARG A 9 41.43 -14.83 -18.44
N ALA A 10 41.58 -14.11 -19.55
CA ALA A 10 40.50 -13.79 -20.47
C ALA A 10 40.14 -15.01 -21.31
N ALA A 11 38.89 -15.43 -21.29
CA ALA A 11 38.37 -16.43 -22.22
C ALA A 11 37.60 -15.68 -23.33
N LEU A 12 38.13 -15.76 -24.55
CA LEU A 12 37.47 -15.36 -25.78
C LEU A 12 36.43 -16.43 -26.13
N CYS A 13 35.12 -16.09 -26.17
CA CYS A 13 34.11 -16.90 -26.83
C CYS A 13 33.67 -16.21 -28.12
N GLY A 14 33.89 -16.94 -29.24
CA GLY A 14 33.60 -16.47 -30.56
C GLY A 14 32.11 -16.33 -30.89
N LEU A 15 31.79 -15.26 -31.61
CA LEU A 15 30.50 -14.99 -32.20
C LEU A 15 30.41 -15.76 -33.53
N THR A 16 29.48 -16.73 -33.62
CA THR A 16 29.05 -17.29 -34.93
C THR A 16 27.79 -16.59 -35.39
N LEU A 17 27.93 -15.81 -36.46
CA LEU A 17 26.84 -15.13 -37.15
C LEU A 17 26.13 -16.15 -38.06
N VAL A 18 24.87 -16.48 -37.82
CA VAL A 18 24.02 -17.21 -38.74
C VAL A 18 23.09 -16.21 -39.43
N ALA A 19 23.32 -15.99 -40.71
CA ALA A 19 22.44 -15.21 -41.57
C ALA A 19 21.27 -16.06 -42.02
N ALA A 20 20.05 -15.71 -41.57
CA ALA A 20 18.80 -16.25 -42.07
C ALA A 20 18.22 -15.33 -43.15
N THR A 21 18.23 -15.81 -44.41
CA THR A 21 17.55 -15.17 -45.55
C THR A 21 16.05 -15.38 -45.46
N ALA A 22 15.29 -14.31 -45.26
CA ALA A 22 13.83 -14.33 -45.33
C ALA A 22 13.37 -14.10 -46.79
N LEU A 23 12.63 -15.04 -47.35
CA LEU A 23 11.85 -14.89 -48.59
C LEU A 23 10.55 -14.09 -48.34
N PRO A 24 10.15 -13.19 -49.25
CA PRO A 24 8.90 -12.50 -49.08
C PRO A 24 7.72 -13.39 -49.52
N THR A 25 6.83 -13.72 -48.61
CA THR A 25 5.52 -14.31 -48.91
C THR A 25 4.54 -13.19 -49.25
N ALA A 26 4.00 -13.24 -50.46
CA ALA A 26 2.92 -12.36 -50.91
C ALA A 26 1.65 -12.60 -50.08
N ALA A 27 1.15 -11.54 -49.43
CA ALA A 27 -0.15 -11.56 -48.75
C ALA A 27 -1.28 -11.41 -49.76
N ALA A 28 -2.21 -12.37 -49.78
CA ALA A 28 -3.49 -12.25 -50.47
C ALA A 28 -4.42 -11.28 -49.72
N PRO A 29 -5.28 -10.52 -50.40
CA PRO A 29 -6.22 -9.60 -49.75
C PRO A 29 -7.30 -10.40 -49.01
N ALA A 30 -7.39 -10.20 -47.66
CA ALA A 30 -8.47 -10.71 -46.85
C ALA A 30 -9.76 -9.91 -47.10
N ILE A 31 -10.80 -10.58 -47.52
CA ILE A 31 -12.16 -10.03 -47.62
C ILE A 31 -12.67 -9.83 -46.19
N ALA A 32 -12.92 -8.61 -45.77
CA ALA A 32 -13.51 -8.28 -44.49
C ALA A 32 -14.99 -8.73 -44.49
N GLY A 33 -15.29 -9.83 -43.78
CA GLY A 33 -16.65 -10.17 -43.39
C GLY A 33 -17.14 -9.23 -42.26
N PRO A 34 -18.45 -9.00 -42.13
CA PRO A 34 -18.99 -8.14 -41.09
C PRO A 34 -18.62 -8.69 -39.69
N ALA A 35 -18.11 -7.83 -38.82
CA ALA A 35 -17.80 -8.17 -37.45
C ALA A 35 -19.06 -8.63 -36.71
N PRO A 36 -18.96 -9.69 -35.86
CA PRO A 36 -20.10 -10.07 -35.03
C PRO A 36 -20.38 -8.92 -34.04
N ALA A 37 -21.66 -8.55 -33.94
CA ALA A 37 -22.14 -7.57 -32.99
C ALA A 37 -21.75 -8.00 -31.58
N ALA A 38 -21.08 -7.11 -30.85
CA ALA A 38 -20.81 -7.30 -29.43
C ALA A 38 -22.14 -7.52 -28.68
N PRO A 39 -22.24 -8.47 -27.73
CA PRO A 39 -23.45 -8.61 -26.95
C PRO A 39 -23.68 -7.32 -26.18
N ALA A 40 -24.90 -6.77 -26.30
CA ALA A 40 -25.34 -5.66 -25.49
C ALA A 40 -25.29 -6.11 -24.03
N VAL A 41 -24.33 -5.61 -23.27
CA VAL A 41 -24.34 -5.69 -21.81
C VAL A 41 -25.53 -4.87 -21.33
N SER A 42 -26.56 -5.56 -20.87
CA SER A 42 -27.73 -4.95 -20.26
C SER A 42 -27.26 -4.07 -19.10
N ALA A 43 -27.66 -2.81 -19.11
CA ALA A 43 -27.40 -1.80 -18.06
C ALA A 43 -28.21 -2.05 -16.78
N GLU A 44 -28.24 -3.30 -16.30
CA GLU A 44 -29.06 -3.73 -15.15
C GLU A 44 -28.24 -4.47 -14.08
N ALA A 45 -27.09 -3.94 -13.73
CA ALA A 45 -26.34 -4.36 -12.55
C ALA A 45 -25.58 -3.19 -11.88
N ALA A 46 -26.00 -1.96 -12.07
CA ALA A 46 -25.73 -0.92 -11.08
C ALA A 46 -26.82 -1.04 -10.00
N ALA A 47 -26.79 -2.13 -9.23
CA ALA A 47 -27.54 -2.17 -7.97
C ALA A 47 -26.98 -1.04 -7.11
N ALA A 48 -27.72 0.08 -7.07
CA ALA A 48 -27.45 1.23 -6.25
C ALA A 48 -27.21 0.74 -4.83
N ALA A 49 -25.96 0.79 -4.36
CA ALA A 49 -25.65 0.68 -2.96
C ALA A 49 -26.53 1.72 -2.27
N LYS A 50 -27.48 1.24 -1.48
CA LYS A 50 -28.38 2.14 -0.73
C LYS A 50 -27.49 3.08 0.06
N PRO A 51 -27.72 4.42 0.01
CA PRO A 51 -26.97 5.35 0.85
C PRO A 51 -27.14 4.88 2.29
N VAL A 52 -26.06 4.49 2.94
CA VAL A 52 -26.08 4.23 4.39
C VAL A 52 -26.38 5.59 5.03
N PRO A 53 -27.47 5.73 5.80
CA PRO A 53 -27.82 7.02 6.38
C PRO A 53 -26.66 7.49 7.25
N LYS A 54 -26.27 8.75 7.15
CA LYS A 54 -25.25 9.41 8.01
C LYS A 54 -25.50 9.21 9.51
N SER A 55 -26.72 8.88 9.90
CA SER A 55 -27.16 8.61 11.27
C SER A 55 -26.66 7.28 11.86
N ALA A 56 -26.05 6.41 11.09
CA ALA A 56 -25.49 5.16 11.59
C ALA A 56 -24.03 5.30 12.09
N TYR A 57 -23.40 6.44 11.85
CA TYR A 57 -22.09 6.75 12.40
C TYR A 57 -22.26 7.28 13.81
N SER A 58 -21.57 6.65 14.77
CA SER A 58 -21.49 7.06 16.17
C SER A 58 -21.34 8.58 16.30
N THR A 59 -22.00 9.18 17.30
CA THR A 59 -21.83 10.59 17.70
C THR A 59 -20.43 10.88 18.29
N GLN A 60 -19.50 9.96 18.17
CA GLN A 60 -18.14 10.06 18.70
C GLN A 60 -17.28 10.85 17.70
N THR A 61 -16.97 12.10 18.03
CA THR A 61 -16.18 13.00 17.20
C THR A 61 -14.70 12.65 17.21
N LEU A 62 -14.18 12.11 18.31
CA LEU A 62 -12.80 11.73 18.50
C LEU A 62 -12.69 10.27 18.94
N ARG A 63 -11.88 9.47 18.25
CA ARG A 63 -11.54 8.11 18.66
C ARG A 63 -10.09 7.78 18.35
N THR A 64 -9.42 7.17 19.34
CA THR A 64 -8.04 6.68 19.21
C THR A 64 -7.95 5.25 19.76
N LEU A 65 -7.03 4.46 19.23
CA LEU A 65 -6.79 3.07 19.63
C LEU A 65 -5.54 2.96 20.50
N ASN A 66 -5.60 2.10 21.50
CA ASN A 66 -4.41 1.70 22.26
C ASN A 66 -3.59 0.73 21.40
N ILE A 67 -2.30 1.01 21.26
CA ILE A 67 -1.36 0.20 20.50
C ILE A 67 -0.04 0.00 21.27
N GLN A 68 0.71 -1.02 20.90
CA GLN A 68 2.09 -1.22 21.36
C GLN A 68 3.04 -0.70 20.28
N PHE A 69 3.39 0.57 20.39
CA PHE A 69 4.29 1.21 19.44
C PHE A 69 5.70 0.60 19.46
N GLN A 70 6.30 0.50 18.29
CA GLN A 70 7.71 0.14 18.11
C GLN A 70 8.23 0.79 16.82
N TYR A 71 9.39 1.43 16.91
CA TYR A 71 10.10 1.89 15.70
C TYR A 71 10.52 0.71 14.83
N GLN A 72 10.64 0.94 13.52
CA GLN A 72 11.20 -0.06 12.60
C GLN A 72 12.65 -0.41 13.00
N GLN A 73 12.97 -1.69 12.98
CA GLN A 73 14.28 -2.19 13.44
C GLN A 73 15.37 -2.08 12.36
N THR A 74 14.99 -1.89 11.10
CA THR A 74 15.89 -1.65 9.98
C THR A 74 15.31 -0.57 9.06
N GLY A 75 16.14 0.02 8.19
CA GLY A 75 15.71 1.07 7.27
C GLY A 75 14.64 0.65 6.25
N TYR A 76 14.34 -0.62 6.13
CA TYR A 76 13.39 -1.19 5.15
C TYR A 76 12.28 -2.04 5.78
N TRP A 77 12.10 -2.01 7.13
CA TRP A 77 11.04 -2.75 7.83
C TRP A 77 9.83 -1.87 8.22
N CYS A 78 9.56 -0.81 7.49
CA CYS A 78 8.37 0.00 7.71
C CYS A 78 7.07 -0.84 7.60
N GLY A 79 6.95 -1.71 6.60
CA GLY A 79 5.82 -2.63 6.45
C GLY A 79 5.64 -3.56 7.63
N PRO A 80 6.65 -4.35 8.05
CA PRO A 80 6.62 -5.16 9.27
C PRO A 80 6.27 -4.38 10.54
N ALA A 81 6.85 -3.19 10.72
CA ALA A 81 6.62 -2.36 11.90
C ALA A 81 5.20 -1.81 11.95
N ALA A 82 4.68 -1.26 10.83
CA ALA A 82 3.30 -0.79 10.73
C ALA A 82 2.28 -1.92 10.92
N THR A 83 2.53 -3.10 10.32
CA THR A 83 1.69 -4.30 10.51
C THR A 83 1.68 -4.73 11.98
N ARG A 84 2.84 -4.71 12.65
CA ARG A 84 2.95 -5.01 14.08
C ARG A 84 2.15 -4.04 14.95
N ILE A 85 2.24 -2.75 14.66
CA ILE A 85 1.47 -1.71 15.35
C ILE A 85 -0.03 -1.99 15.19
N ALA A 86 -0.50 -2.28 13.99
CA ALA A 86 -1.90 -2.57 13.72
C ALA A 86 -2.39 -3.82 14.50
N LEU A 87 -1.65 -4.92 14.47
CA LEU A 87 -1.98 -6.14 15.20
C LEU A 87 -2.07 -5.90 16.70
N SER A 88 -1.22 -5.01 17.24
CA SER A 88 -1.11 -4.78 18.68
C SER A 88 -2.37 -4.17 19.34
N ALA A 89 -3.27 -3.60 18.53
CA ALA A 89 -4.57 -3.12 19.03
C ALA A 89 -5.51 -4.28 19.43
N ARG A 90 -5.25 -5.49 18.97
CA ARG A 90 -6.15 -6.64 19.13
C ARG A 90 -5.51 -7.87 19.76
N ILE A 91 -4.21 -8.09 19.53
CA ILE A 91 -3.47 -9.26 20.01
C ILE A 91 -2.09 -8.85 20.52
N SER A 92 -1.41 -9.75 21.23
CA SER A 92 0.03 -9.64 21.43
C SER A 92 0.72 -9.87 20.08
N PRO A 93 1.34 -8.83 19.47
CA PRO A 93 1.80 -8.93 18.09
C PRO A 93 3.10 -9.75 17.99
N PRO A 94 3.34 -10.44 16.86
CA PRO A 94 4.62 -11.10 16.60
C PRO A 94 5.76 -10.09 16.46
N SER A 95 7.00 -10.61 16.41
CA SER A 95 8.18 -9.78 16.19
C SER A 95 8.18 -9.18 14.77
N GLN A 96 8.89 -8.05 14.59
CA GLN A 96 9.06 -7.48 13.25
C GLN A 96 9.81 -8.45 12.31
N GLN A 97 10.77 -9.24 12.84
CA GLN A 97 11.47 -10.26 12.04
C GLN A 97 10.50 -11.33 11.51
N GLN A 98 9.59 -11.82 12.36
CA GLN A 98 8.59 -12.79 11.92
C GLN A 98 7.68 -12.16 10.84
N LEU A 99 7.18 -10.94 11.06
CA LEU A 99 6.35 -10.23 10.09
C LEU A 99 7.11 -9.92 8.79
N ALA A 100 8.41 -9.60 8.86
CA ALA A 100 9.23 -9.40 7.66
C ALA A 100 9.31 -10.67 6.80
N ASN A 101 9.41 -11.85 7.42
CA ASN A 101 9.39 -13.12 6.72
C ASN A 101 8.02 -13.41 6.08
N GLU A 102 6.92 -13.11 6.79
CA GLU A 102 5.55 -13.36 6.32
C GLU A 102 5.11 -12.36 5.23
N LEU A 103 5.65 -11.13 5.25
CA LEU A 103 5.43 -10.08 4.25
C LEU A 103 6.36 -10.17 3.02
N PRO A 104 7.14 -11.22 2.86
CA PRO A 104 8.40 -11.36 2.10
C PRO A 104 9.14 -10.03 1.89
N THR A 105 9.38 -9.31 2.99
CA THR A 105 10.07 -8.02 2.97
C THR A 105 11.55 -8.20 2.61
N THR A 106 12.01 -7.43 1.64
CA THR A 106 13.41 -7.41 1.18
C THR A 106 14.11 -6.12 1.62
N THR A 107 15.35 -5.92 1.21
CA THR A 107 16.07 -4.65 1.39
C THR A 107 15.41 -3.47 0.65
N ASN A 108 14.48 -3.75 -0.29
CA ASN A 108 13.65 -2.77 -0.96
C ASN A 108 12.33 -2.49 -0.23
N GLY A 109 12.12 -3.11 0.93
CA GLY A 109 10.89 -3.00 1.73
C GLY A 109 9.86 -4.08 1.42
N THR A 110 8.64 -3.87 1.92
CA THR A 110 7.42 -4.64 1.58
C THR A 110 6.85 -4.07 0.30
N ASP A 111 6.62 -4.93 -0.69
CA ASP A 111 6.37 -4.51 -2.07
C ASP A 111 4.94 -3.97 -2.27
N TRP A 112 3.94 -4.68 -1.75
CA TRP A 112 2.53 -4.40 -2.03
C TRP A 112 1.65 -4.50 -0.77
N ILE A 113 0.68 -3.58 -0.66
CA ILE A 113 -0.24 -3.50 0.50
C ILE A 113 -1.08 -4.77 0.71
N GLY A 114 -1.39 -5.53 -0.33
CA GLY A 114 -2.12 -6.80 -0.20
C GLY A 114 -1.35 -7.87 0.57
N GLN A 115 -0.02 -7.79 0.66
CA GLN A 115 0.77 -8.65 1.55
C GLN A 115 0.44 -8.34 3.02
N VAL A 116 0.28 -7.06 3.36
CA VAL A 116 -0.13 -6.59 4.70
C VAL A 116 -1.53 -7.08 5.02
N THR A 117 -2.50 -6.87 4.11
CA THR A 117 -3.89 -7.35 4.26
C THR A 117 -3.94 -8.84 4.60
N ARG A 118 -3.22 -9.65 3.83
CA ARG A 118 -3.14 -11.10 4.05
C ARG A 118 -2.58 -11.45 5.43
N VAL A 119 -1.50 -10.80 5.84
CA VAL A 119 -0.83 -11.08 7.13
C VAL A 119 -1.72 -10.64 8.30
N LEU A 120 -2.35 -9.46 8.23
CA LEU A 120 -3.30 -8.99 9.23
C LEU A 120 -4.45 -9.98 9.42
N ASN A 121 -5.11 -10.41 8.33
CA ASN A 121 -6.20 -11.36 8.38
C ASN A 121 -5.78 -12.73 8.93
N ASN A 122 -4.60 -13.22 8.55
CA ASN A 122 -4.08 -14.51 9.03
C ASN A 122 -3.87 -14.49 10.55
N HIS A 123 -3.24 -13.45 11.10
CA HIS A 123 -2.97 -13.35 12.54
C HIS A 123 -4.24 -13.14 13.37
N LEU A 124 -5.23 -12.46 12.82
CA LEU A 124 -6.48 -12.19 13.53
C LEU A 124 -7.56 -13.26 13.30
N GLY A 125 -7.30 -14.22 12.40
CA GLY A 125 -8.28 -15.27 12.04
C GLY A 125 -9.55 -14.67 11.45
N THR A 126 -9.44 -13.62 10.65
CA THR A 126 -10.57 -12.86 10.10
C THR A 126 -10.40 -12.57 8.62
N GLY A 127 -11.49 -12.18 7.95
CA GLY A 127 -11.50 -11.56 6.63
C GLY A 127 -11.91 -10.09 6.69
N TRP A 128 -11.69 -9.42 7.84
CA TRP A 128 -12.08 -8.02 8.01
C TRP A 128 -11.32 -7.08 7.09
N TYR A 129 -10.00 -7.25 7.03
CA TYR A 129 -9.17 -6.37 6.22
C TYR A 129 -9.29 -6.67 4.73
N GLU A 130 -9.49 -5.63 3.95
CA GLU A 130 -9.47 -5.65 2.50
C GLU A 130 -8.33 -4.77 1.96
N THR A 131 -7.81 -5.13 0.79
CA THR A 131 -6.85 -4.29 0.07
C THR A 131 -7.61 -3.21 -0.69
N LYS A 132 -7.34 -1.94 -0.36
CA LYS A 132 -7.91 -0.77 -1.03
C LYS A 132 -6.81 -0.07 -1.81
N GLU A 133 -6.85 -0.16 -3.12
CA GLU A 133 -5.90 0.53 -3.98
C GLU A 133 -6.36 1.94 -4.32
N MET A 134 -5.41 2.89 -4.37
CA MET A 134 -5.66 4.29 -4.75
C MET A 134 -4.77 4.67 -5.93
N PRO A 135 -5.07 4.18 -7.16
CA PRO A 135 -4.19 4.35 -8.31
C PRO A 135 -4.16 5.77 -8.87
N ASN A 136 -5.15 6.62 -8.55
CA ASN A 136 -5.25 7.97 -9.07
C ASN A 136 -4.49 8.97 -8.19
N ASP A 137 -3.55 9.71 -8.77
CA ASP A 137 -2.85 10.82 -8.14
C ASP A 137 -3.06 12.11 -8.98
N PRO A 138 -3.80 13.10 -8.44
CA PRO A 138 -4.47 13.13 -7.13
C PRO A 138 -5.64 12.14 -7.01
N PRO A 139 -6.00 11.73 -5.78
CA PRO A 139 -7.09 10.76 -5.56
C PRO A 139 -8.44 11.33 -5.98
N THR A 140 -9.29 10.48 -6.56
CA THR A 140 -10.67 10.86 -6.90
C THR A 140 -11.50 11.10 -5.65
N GLN A 141 -12.62 11.84 -5.78
CA GLN A 141 -13.53 12.07 -4.65
C GLN A 141 -14.06 10.74 -4.10
N GLY A 142 -14.40 9.77 -4.96
CA GLY A 142 -14.87 8.45 -4.52
C GLY A 142 -13.82 7.67 -3.70
N GLN A 143 -12.53 7.77 -4.07
CA GLN A 143 -11.44 7.17 -3.27
C GLN A 143 -11.28 7.85 -1.92
N ARG A 144 -11.44 9.17 -1.86
CA ARG A 144 -11.39 9.93 -0.61
C ARG A 144 -12.57 9.59 0.31
N ASP A 145 -13.77 9.54 -0.24
CA ASP A 145 -14.99 9.19 0.52
C ASP A 145 -14.90 7.76 1.08
N LEU A 146 -14.38 6.83 0.28
CA LEU A 146 -14.13 5.46 0.70
C LEU A 146 -13.11 5.39 1.84
N LEU A 147 -11.96 6.06 1.71
CA LEU A 147 -10.91 6.10 2.73
C LEU A 147 -11.44 6.66 4.06
N TRP A 148 -12.19 7.78 4.03
CA TRP A 148 -12.76 8.34 5.27
C TRP A 148 -13.74 7.38 5.93
N ARG A 149 -14.63 6.79 5.14
CA ARG A 149 -15.60 5.81 5.63
C ARG A 149 -14.90 4.62 6.28
N ASP A 150 -13.86 4.08 5.64
CA ASP A 150 -13.10 2.93 6.12
C ASP A 150 -12.37 3.31 7.42
N ILE A 151 -11.76 4.51 7.51
CA ILE A 151 -11.14 5.01 8.75
C ILE A 151 -12.14 5.01 9.91
N VAL A 152 -13.30 5.61 9.72
CA VAL A 152 -14.32 5.70 10.77
C VAL A 152 -14.83 4.31 11.16
N LEU A 153 -15.11 3.45 10.17
CA LEU A 153 -15.60 2.09 10.40
C LEU A 153 -14.59 1.26 11.18
N ASP A 154 -13.35 1.21 10.70
CA ASP A 154 -12.33 0.32 11.23
C ASP A 154 -11.87 0.75 12.62
N ILE A 155 -11.60 2.04 12.81
CA ILE A 155 -11.20 2.56 14.12
C ILE A 155 -12.31 2.33 15.15
N ASN A 156 -13.59 2.48 14.79
CA ASN A 156 -14.71 2.20 15.68
C ASN A 156 -14.81 0.72 16.07
N ASN A 157 -14.31 -0.18 15.24
CA ASN A 157 -14.28 -1.61 15.49
C ASN A 157 -12.92 -2.13 16.02
N ASN A 158 -12.01 -1.23 16.43
CA ASN A 158 -10.66 -1.52 16.92
C ASN A 158 -9.74 -2.20 15.88
N TYR A 159 -9.89 -1.83 14.61
CA TYR A 159 -9.01 -2.23 13.52
C TYR A 159 -8.20 -1.01 13.04
N PRO A 160 -6.91 -0.90 13.38
CA PRO A 160 -6.05 0.15 12.79
C PRO A 160 -5.85 -0.10 11.30
N ILE A 161 -5.76 0.97 10.51
CA ILE A 161 -5.51 0.90 9.08
C ILE A 161 -4.01 1.00 8.81
N VAL A 162 -3.45 0.12 7.97
CA VAL A 162 -2.08 0.25 7.48
C VAL A 162 -2.09 0.91 6.11
N ALA A 163 -1.38 2.02 5.97
CA ALA A 163 -1.26 2.76 4.72
C ALA A 163 0.14 2.64 4.13
N ASN A 164 0.21 2.32 2.84
CA ASN A 164 1.41 2.43 2.01
C ASN A 164 1.38 3.80 1.33
N ILE A 165 2.42 4.60 1.52
CA ILE A 165 2.44 6.00 1.11
C ILE A 165 3.64 6.33 0.22
N VAL A 166 3.49 7.40 -0.55
CA VAL A 166 4.56 8.13 -1.21
C VAL A 166 4.53 9.57 -0.72
N ALA A 167 5.52 9.98 0.04
CA ALA A 167 5.62 11.31 0.61
C ALA A 167 6.68 12.12 -0.15
N PRO A 168 6.28 12.98 -1.11
CA PRO A 168 7.23 13.82 -1.85
C PRO A 168 7.75 14.96 -0.98
N ALA A 169 8.89 15.56 -1.36
CA ALA A 169 9.57 16.60 -0.61
C ALA A 169 8.69 17.81 -0.21
N ASN A 170 7.67 18.12 -0.99
CA ASN A 170 6.72 19.22 -0.76
C ASN A 170 5.43 18.83 -0.03
N ASN A 171 5.25 17.54 0.29
CA ASN A 171 4.09 17.02 1.02
C ASN A 171 4.50 15.79 1.83
N HIS A 172 5.01 16.00 3.02
CA HIS A 172 5.42 14.90 3.91
C HIS A 172 5.03 15.14 5.37
N PRO A 173 4.97 14.05 6.15
CA PRO A 173 4.70 14.13 7.59
C PRO A 173 5.77 14.90 8.37
N PRO A 174 5.50 15.27 9.63
CA PRO A 174 6.45 15.97 10.48
C PRO A 174 7.78 15.23 10.63
N GLY A 175 8.89 15.96 10.47
CA GLY A 175 10.25 15.43 10.66
C GLY A 175 10.82 14.66 9.48
N TYR A 176 10.06 14.43 8.42
CA TYR A 176 10.57 13.73 7.23
C TYR A 176 11.64 14.55 6.51
N PRO A 177 12.67 13.89 5.95
CA PRO A 177 13.69 14.57 5.17
C PRO A 177 13.14 15.12 3.85
N ASN A 178 13.80 16.16 3.30
CA ASN A 178 13.34 16.90 2.12
C ASN A 178 13.64 16.15 0.80
N TYR A 179 13.17 14.91 0.69
CA TYR A 179 13.18 14.08 -0.54
C TYR A 179 12.02 13.09 -0.50
N THR A 180 11.71 12.44 -1.62
CA THR A 180 10.60 11.50 -1.68
C THR A 180 10.86 10.26 -0.84
N ILE A 181 9.93 9.92 0.05
CA ILE A 181 9.95 8.77 0.94
C ILE A 181 8.82 7.80 0.54
N TRP A 182 9.16 6.54 0.34
CA TRP A 182 8.21 5.42 0.26
C TRP A 182 8.14 4.75 1.62
N HIS A 183 6.94 4.63 2.17
CA HIS A 183 6.83 4.23 3.58
C HIS A 183 5.51 3.53 3.88
N TYR A 184 5.48 2.84 5.03
CA TYR A 184 4.27 2.30 5.64
C TYR A 184 4.12 2.88 7.04
N PHE A 185 2.93 3.39 7.34
CA PHE A 185 2.55 3.78 8.70
C PHE A 185 1.14 3.26 9.05
N THR A 186 0.69 3.50 10.28
CA THR A 186 -0.59 3.00 10.78
C THR A 186 -1.48 4.14 11.21
N VAL A 187 -2.71 4.23 10.69
CA VAL A 187 -3.76 5.10 11.19
C VAL A 187 -4.37 4.43 12.41
N ILE A 188 -4.35 5.11 13.55
CA ILE A 188 -4.80 4.60 14.85
C ILE A 188 -5.91 5.43 15.49
N GLY A 189 -6.40 6.44 14.79
CA GLY A 189 -7.45 7.30 15.30
C GLY A 189 -7.91 8.33 14.28
N TYR A 190 -9.03 8.98 14.61
CA TYR A 190 -9.58 10.10 13.83
C TYR A 190 -10.26 11.10 14.76
N ASP A 191 -10.37 12.34 14.30
CA ASP A 191 -11.26 13.37 14.83
C ASP A 191 -12.15 13.88 13.69
N ASP A 192 -13.47 13.63 13.81
CA ASP A 192 -14.44 14.02 12.78
C ASP A 192 -14.77 15.52 12.85
N SER A 193 -14.50 16.19 13.99
CA SER A 193 -14.82 17.61 14.17
C SER A 193 -13.95 18.53 13.29
N ASP A 194 -12.71 18.13 13.02
CA ASP A 194 -11.76 18.88 12.20
C ASP A 194 -11.20 18.07 11.02
N SER A 195 -11.71 16.84 10.82
CA SER A 195 -11.28 15.92 9.77
C SER A 195 -9.76 15.64 9.82
N THR A 196 -9.28 15.25 10.99
CA THR A 196 -7.90 14.82 11.20
C THR A 196 -7.80 13.33 11.52
N VAL A 197 -6.60 12.78 11.34
CA VAL A 197 -6.28 11.37 11.58
C VAL A 197 -5.02 11.26 12.42
N LEU A 198 -5.03 10.35 13.40
CA LEU A 198 -3.86 10.06 14.23
C LEU A 198 -3.04 8.95 13.60
N ILE A 199 -1.78 9.26 13.34
CA ILE A 199 -0.81 8.34 12.75
C ILE A 199 0.13 7.80 13.83
N ALA A 200 0.41 6.50 13.78
CA ALA A 200 1.54 5.86 14.46
C ALA A 200 2.59 5.51 13.39
N ASP A 201 3.74 6.16 13.46
CA ASP A 201 4.75 6.15 12.41
C ASP A 201 6.06 5.51 12.89
N PRO A 202 6.43 4.33 12.36
CA PRO A 202 7.64 3.65 12.78
C PRO A 202 8.94 4.18 12.18
N ALA A 203 8.92 5.20 11.31
CA ALA A 203 10.10 5.68 10.58
C ALA A 203 11.22 6.20 11.48
N GLY A 204 10.87 6.87 12.59
CA GLY A 204 11.85 7.51 13.45
C GLY A 204 12.39 8.85 12.93
N PHE A 205 11.76 9.42 11.89
CA PHE A 205 12.13 10.75 11.37
C PHE A 205 11.59 11.89 12.24
N GLY A 206 10.45 11.69 12.88
CA GLY A 206 9.74 12.65 13.71
C GLY A 206 9.13 12.00 14.95
N PRO A 207 8.04 12.59 15.50
CA PRO A 207 7.31 11.99 16.60
C PRO A 207 6.76 10.60 16.26
N ALA A 208 6.70 9.71 17.26
CA ALA A 208 6.14 8.37 17.11
C ALA A 208 4.65 8.39 16.69
N THR A 209 3.92 9.41 17.14
CA THR A 209 2.53 9.67 16.77
C THR A 209 2.32 11.15 16.48
N TYR A 210 1.47 11.46 15.51
CA TYR A 210 1.11 12.82 15.14
C TYR A 210 -0.22 12.86 14.40
N TRP A 211 -0.87 14.03 14.42
CA TRP A 211 -2.09 14.27 13.65
C TRP A 211 -1.75 14.79 12.25
N LEU A 212 -2.42 14.27 11.26
CA LEU A 212 -2.47 14.78 9.89
C LEU A 212 -3.89 15.24 9.58
N THR A 213 -4.03 16.22 8.70
CA THR A 213 -5.33 16.43 8.07
C THR A 213 -5.69 15.22 7.20
N PHE A 214 -6.97 14.87 7.13
CA PHE A 214 -7.43 13.82 6.22
C PHE A 214 -7.01 14.12 4.77
N ASN A 215 -7.06 15.39 4.37
CA ASN A 215 -6.62 15.81 3.04
C ASN A 215 -5.16 15.43 2.77
N GLN A 216 -4.27 15.65 3.74
CA GLN A 216 -2.87 15.27 3.60
C GLN A 216 -2.72 13.74 3.51
N LEU A 217 -3.35 12.97 4.41
CA LEU A 217 -3.32 11.51 4.34
C LEU A 217 -3.76 11.01 2.96
N ALA A 218 -4.91 11.50 2.46
CA ALA A 218 -5.47 11.06 1.19
C ALA A 218 -4.53 11.33 -0.01
N THR A 219 -3.70 12.37 0.05
CA THR A 219 -2.72 12.70 -1.01
C THR A 219 -1.39 11.96 -0.85
N LEU A 220 -1.10 11.37 0.30
CA LEU A 220 0.11 10.58 0.52
C LEU A 220 -0.02 9.13 0.06
N ILE A 221 -1.24 8.57 0.05
CA ILE A 221 -1.45 7.15 -0.29
C ILE A 221 -1.24 6.85 -1.78
N PRO A 222 -1.75 7.65 -2.75
CA PRO A 222 -1.55 7.37 -4.17
C PRO A 222 -0.06 7.37 -4.60
N PRO A 223 0.29 6.57 -5.61
CA PRO A 223 -0.50 5.58 -6.33
C PRO A 223 -0.51 4.18 -5.66
N LYS A 224 -0.36 4.13 -4.36
CA LYS A 224 -0.32 2.92 -3.53
C LYS A 224 -1.74 2.56 -3.04
N GLY A 225 -1.85 2.14 -1.78
CA GLY A 225 -3.11 1.75 -1.20
C GLY A 225 -3.03 1.59 0.32
N TYR A 226 -4.09 1.10 0.90
CA TYR A 226 -4.18 0.85 2.34
C TYR A 226 -4.91 -0.48 2.61
N SER A 227 -4.73 -0.99 3.82
CA SER A 227 -5.42 -2.18 4.33
C SER A 227 -6.40 -1.75 5.41
N ALA A 228 -7.68 -1.95 5.13
CA ALA A 228 -8.80 -1.55 5.96
C ALA A 228 -9.87 -2.64 5.99
#